data_87707a1789f8a97d6d8c6f1d03fa653b
#
_entry.id   87707a1789f8a97d6d8c6f1d03fa653b
#
_cell.length_a   1.000
_cell.length_b   1.000
_cell.length_c   1.000
_cell.angle_alpha   90.00
_cell.angle_beta   90.00
_cell.angle_gamma   90.00
#
_symmetry.space_group_name_H-M   'P 1'
#
loop_
_entity.id
_entity.type
_entity.pdbx_description
1 polymer ?
#
loop_
_entity_poly.entity_id
_entity_poly.type
_entity_poly.pdbx_seq_one_letter_code
_entity_poly.pdbx_strand_id
1 'polypeptide(L)' 'MTETRIREKIMENPYGKGALVGFENCVMPVEFFKGSDGYYIYKANTKHMLDDMICHSQNVEGLVQFMQGALWFRLNGGR' A
#
# COMPACT_ATOMS: atom_id res chain seq x y z
N MET A 1 0.50 10.03 9.45
CA MET A 1 0.59 8.65 9.93
C MET A 1 2.03 8.30 10.20
N THR A 2 2.33 7.69 11.34
CA THR A 2 3.70 7.38 11.70
C THR A 2 4.19 6.11 11.00
N GLU A 3 5.50 5.99 10.88
CA GLU A 3 6.14 4.82 10.29
C GLU A 3 5.74 3.54 11.02
N THR A 4 5.76 3.57 12.35
CA THR A 4 5.39 2.42 13.17
C THR A 4 3.95 1.98 12.88
N ARG A 5 3.04 2.94 12.78
CA ARG A 5 1.64 2.64 12.54
C ARG A 5 1.43 2.02 11.16
N ILE A 6 2.12 2.54 10.17
CA ILE A 6 2.04 1.99 8.81
C ILE A 6 2.50 0.53 8.82
N ARG A 7 3.64 0.28 9.46
CA ARG A 7 4.20 -1.07 9.52
C ARG A 7 3.23 -2.02 10.22
N GLU A 8 2.65 -1.59 11.33
CA GLU A 8 1.71 -2.43 12.06
C GLU A 8 0.49 -2.78 11.22
N LYS A 9 -0.06 -1.82 10.50
CA LYS A 9 -1.24 -2.06 9.69
C LYS A 9 -0.97 -3.05 8.56
N ILE A 10 0.18 -2.92 7.91
CA ILE A 10 0.54 -3.85 6.84
C ILE A 10 0.78 -5.25 7.40
N MET A 11 1.44 -5.35 8.54
CA MET A 11 1.72 -6.65 9.15
C MET A 11 0.45 -7.34 9.63
N GLU A 12 -0.53 -6.58 10.10
CA GLU A 12 -1.81 -7.15 10.53
C GLU A 12 -2.59 -7.71 9.36
N ASN A 13 -2.56 -7.02 8.24
CA ASN A 13 -3.35 -7.44 7.08
C ASN A 13 -2.64 -7.09 5.78
N PRO A 14 -1.73 -7.96 5.32
CA PRO A 14 -0.98 -7.69 4.09
C PRO A 14 -1.84 -7.75 2.82
N TYR A 15 -3.11 -8.08 2.95
CA TYR A 15 -4.05 -8.11 1.82
C TYR A 15 -5.13 -7.05 1.99
N GLY A 16 -4.88 -6.05 2.81
CA GLY A 16 -5.83 -5.01 3.08
C GLY A 16 -5.95 -3.99 1.96
N LYS A 17 -6.68 -2.93 2.24
CA LYS A 17 -6.93 -1.88 1.29
C LYS A 17 -6.47 -0.55 1.85
N GLY A 18 -6.22 0.41 0.97
CA GLY A 18 -5.85 1.73 1.37
C GLY A 18 -6.10 2.71 0.25
N ALA A 19 -5.55 3.91 0.40
CA ALA A 19 -5.69 4.93 -0.61
C ALA A 19 -4.48 5.84 -0.59
N LEU A 20 -4.05 6.23 -1.79
CA LEU A 20 -3.09 7.31 -1.95
C LEU A 20 -3.91 8.57 -2.19
N VAL A 21 -3.61 9.61 -1.42
CA VAL A 21 -4.32 10.89 -1.55
C VAL A 21 -3.31 11.91 -2.06
N GLY A 22 -3.54 12.38 -3.28
CA GLY A 22 -2.65 13.32 -3.93
C GLY A 22 -3.13 14.75 -3.83
N PHE A 23 -2.67 15.56 -4.77
CA PHE A 23 -3.05 16.96 -4.84
C PHE A 23 -4.55 17.09 -5.07
N GLU A 24 -5.12 18.16 -4.53
CA GLU A 24 -6.54 18.50 -4.71
C GLU A 24 -7.45 17.37 -4.20
N ASN A 25 -6.96 16.60 -3.23
CA ASN A 25 -7.71 15.50 -2.62
C ASN A 25 -8.11 14.41 -3.60
N CYS A 26 -7.36 14.28 -4.68
CA CYS A 26 -7.55 13.16 -5.60
C CYS A 26 -7.18 11.88 -4.88
N VAL A 27 -8.10 10.93 -4.83
CA VAL A 27 -7.91 9.67 -4.10
C VAL A 27 -7.77 8.53 -5.10
N MET A 28 -6.69 7.76 -4.95
CA MET A 28 -6.48 6.55 -5.74
C MET A 28 -6.55 5.35 -4.80
N PRO A 29 -7.60 4.54 -4.89
CA PRO A 29 -7.68 3.35 -4.04
C PRO A 29 -6.64 2.32 -4.45
N VAL A 30 -6.08 1.64 -3.45
CA VAL A 30 -5.04 0.64 -3.68
C VAL A 30 -5.35 -0.61 -2.85
N GLU A 31 -4.69 -1.70 -3.22
CA GLU A 31 -4.79 -2.97 -2.52
C GLU A 31 -3.39 -3.47 -2.21
N PHE A 32 -3.24 -4.06 -1.05
CA PHE A 32 -1.98 -4.67 -0.65
C PHE A 32 -2.00 -6.14 -0.96
N PHE A 33 -0.84 -6.67 -1.31
CA PHE A 33 -0.70 -8.09 -1.60
C PHE A 33 0.65 -8.57 -1.10
N LYS A 34 0.68 -9.77 -0.54
CA LYS A 34 1.93 -10.40 -0.13
C LYS A 34 2.12 -11.67 -0.93
N GLY A 35 3.22 -11.73 -1.66
CA GLY A 35 3.60 -12.90 -2.43
C GLY A 35 4.80 -13.60 -1.81
N SER A 36 5.28 -14.64 -2.50
CA SER A 36 6.46 -15.38 -2.03
C SER A 36 7.73 -14.54 -2.13
N ASP A 37 7.73 -13.53 -2.97
CA ASP A 37 8.91 -12.70 -3.22
C ASP A 37 8.80 -11.30 -2.62
N GLY A 38 7.83 -11.07 -1.74
CA GLY A 38 7.75 -9.81 -1.05
C GLY A 38 6.35 -9.23 -0.99
N TYR A 39 6.31 -7.91 -0.84
CA TYR A 39 5.08 -7.16 -0.63
C TYR A 39 4.82 -6.26 -1.83
N TYR A 40 3.54 -6.06 -2.14
CA TYR A 40 3.11 -5.30 -3.31
C TYR A 40 2.01 -4.32 -2.95
N ILE A 41 1.96 -3.22 -3.70
CA ILE A 41 0.82 -2.31 -3.70
C ILE A 41 0.32 -2.25 -5.13
N TYR A 42 -0.95 -2.56 -5.34
CA TYR A 42 -1.60 -2.54 -6.65
C TYR A 42 -2.76 -1.57 -6.66
N LYS A 43 -3.11 -1.09 -7.84
CA LYS A 43 -4.35 -0.34 -8.00
C LYS A 43 -5.53 -1.25 -7.62
N ALA A 44 -6.50 -0.69 -6.91
CA ALA A 44 -7.65 -1.46 -6.47
C ALA A 44 -8.54 -1.86 -7.66
N ASN A 45 -9.27 -2.96 -7.48
CA ASN A 45 -10.22 -3.46 -8.46
C ASN A 45 -9.57 -3.81 -9.80
N THR A 46 -8.35 -4.30 -9.75
CA THR A 46 -7.61 -4.75 -10.93
C THR A 46 -7.24 -6.22 -10.76
N LYS A 47 -6.68 -6.79 -11.81
CA LYS A 47 -6.24 -8.19 -11.77
C LYS A 47 -4.81 -8.32 -11.25
N HIS A 48 -4.27 -7.26 -10.68
CA HIS A 48 -2.90 -7.23 -10.15
C HIS A 48 -1.87 -7.62 -11.21
N MET A 49 -2.07 -7.09 -12.40
CA MET A 49 -1.11 -7.27 -13.48
C MET A 49 0.07 -6.32 -13.28
N LEU A 50 1.12 -6.54 -14.04
CA LEU A 50 2.31 -5.72 -13.90
C LEU A 50 2.02 -4.22 -14.09
N ASP A 51 1.11 -3.89 -15.01
CA ASP A 51 0.74 -2.50 -15.26
C ASP A 51 -0.05 -1.87 -14.10
N ASP A 52 -0.58 -2.70 -13.22
CA ASP A 52 -1.38 -2.24 -12.08
C ASP A 52 -0.53 -2.07 -10.84
N MET A 53 0.71 -2.50 -10.88
CA MET A 53 1.61 -2.45 -9.72
C MET A 53 2.10 -1.03 -9.50
N ILE A 54 1.94 -0.57 -8.25
CA ILE A 54 2.39 0.76 -7.86
C ILE A 54 3.75 0.66 -7.19
N CYS A 55 3.93 -0.34 -6.32
CA CYS A 55 5.15 -0.51 -5.57
C CYS A 55 5.38 -1.97 -5.22
N HIS A 56 6.63 -2.38 -5.20
CA HIS A 56 7.03 -3.72 -4.79
C HIS A 56 8.28 -3.61 -3.93
N SER A 57 8.33 -4.41 -2.88
CA SER A 57 9.50 -4.49 -2.03
C SER A 57 9.65 -5.91 -1.50
N GLN A 58 10.89 -6.34 -1.32
CA GLN A 58 11.17 -7.67 -0.77
C GLN A 58 10.77 -7.77 0.70
N ASN A 59 10.67 -6.65 1.39
CA ASN A 59 10.26 -6.64 2.80
C ASN A 59 9.30 -5.49 3.07
N VAL A 60 8.68 -5.53 4.24
CA VAL A 60 7.66 -4.54 4.59
C VAL A 60 8.25 -3.14 4.70
N GLU A 61 9.52 -3.03 5.06
CA GLU A 61 10.15 -1.72 5.21
C GLU A 61 10.14 -0.91 3.92
N GLY A 62 10.31 -1.58 2.79
CA GLY A 62 10.24 -0.92 1.50
C GLY A 62 8.90 -0.27 1.25
N LEU A 63 7.81 -0.95 1.62
CA LEU A 63 6.47 -0.38 1.52
C LEU A 63 6.31 0.80 2.47
N VAL A 64 6.80 0.64 3.70
CA VAL A 64 6.71 1.70 4.70
C VAL A 64 7.41 2.97 4.19
N GLN A 65 8.60 2.82 3.63
CA GLN A 65 9.35 3.95 3.10
C GLN A 65 8.62 4.59 1.92
N PHE A 66 8.06 3.77 1.03
CA PHE A 66 7.28 4.29 -0.08
C PHE A 66 6.08 5.11 0.40
N MET A 67 5.37 4.57 1.38
CA MET A 67 4.18 5.23 1.91
C MET A 67 4.52 6.55 2.60
N GLN A 68 5.65 6.60 3.26
CA GLN A 68 6.11 7.84 3.88
C GLN A 68 6.52 8.87 2.84
N GLY A 69 7.03 8.43 1.70
CA GLY A 69 7.38 9.31 0.61
C GLY A 69 6.20 9.76 -0.22
N ALA A 70 5.04 9.12 -0.05
CA ALA A 70 3.83 9.53 -0.75
C ALA A 70 3.29 10.80 -0.12
N LEU A 71 2.53 11.56 -0.89
CA LEU A 71 1.96 12.81 -0.40
C LEU A 71 1.03 12.56 0.77
N TRP A 72 0.14 11.59 0.61
CA TRP A 72 -0.78 11.18 1.66
C TRP A 72 -1.02 9.69 1.50
N PHE A 73 -1.23 9.03 2.62
CA PHE A 73 -1.57 7.61 2.56
C PHE A 73 -2.53 7.28 3.69
N ARG A 74 -3.59 6.58 3.34
CA ARG A 74 -4.60 6.16 4.29
C ARG A 74 -4.79 4.67 4.19
N LEU A 75 -4.62 3.96 5.29
CA LEU A 75 -4.83 2.53 5.35
C LEU A 75 -6.25 2.25 5.79
N ASN A 76 -6.92 1.40 5.04
CA ASN A 76 -8.29 1.00 5.33
C ASN A 76 -8.39 -0.51 5.44
N GLY A 77 -7.25 -1.16 5.64
CA GLY A 77 -7.20 -2.60 5.71
C GLY A 77 -7.82 -3.12 6.98
N GLY A 78 -8.43 -4.26 6.89
CA GLY A 78 -8.98 -4.93 8.06
C GLY A 78 -10.33 -4.44 8.49
N ARG A 79 -10.93 -3.60 7.70
CA ARG A 79 -12.26 -3.07 8.02
C ARG A 79 -13.34 -3.91 7.47
#